data_d6602b2b0dfbdf8fadae5d3f285b6821
#
_entry.id   d6602b2b0dfbdf8fadae5d3f285b6821
#
_cell.length_a   1.000
_cell.length_b   1.000
_cell.length_c   1.000
_cell.angle_alpha   90.00
_cell.angle_beta   90.00
_cell.angle_gamma   90.00
#
_symmetry.space_group_name_H-M   'P 1'
#
loop_
_entity.id
_entity.type
_entity.pdbx_description
1 polymer ?
#
loop_
_entity_poly.entity_id
_entity_poly.type
_entity_poly.pdbx_seq_one_letter_code
_entity_poly.pdbx_strand_id
1 'polypeptide(L)'
;DNTQEIAEKCQLEFKNEEKHLPGFTAPNGIKNSAYLRKLCFEGFKEKMPNADASNAERLEYELSVIENMGFVDYFLIVWDFIDFAKRNGIIVGPGRGSGAGSLAAYCLNITDVDPIKNDLIFERFLNPERISMPDFDIDFCYERRQEVIDYVVQKYGENHVAQIITFGTMAARAAVRDVGRALHMPYGDVDKIAKMVPAELNMTLERALTISPELNLAYNSSSNIKTLIDFSKRLEGQPRHASTHAAGVVISKHPIMEVVPLQKNDESVTTQFPMGTLEELGLLKMDFLGLRTLTVIRDTLDFIGRSGKEVPKLDTMEYNDPEVYAMISRGDTDGVFQLESAGMRQFLMQLKPDSFEDIIAGISLFRPGPMAQIPRYVSAKNGMEPVTYLHEKLQPILKNTYGCIVYQEQVMQIVRDLGGYSLARSDLVRRAMSKKKHEVMAKERQNFIEGNEEEGIPGAI
;
A
#
# COMPACT_ATOMS: atom_id res chain seq x y z
N ASP A 1 -32.93 25.51 -34.15
CA ASP A 1 -32.74 24.06 -34.14
C ASP A 1 -33.20 23.50 -32.78
N ASN A 2 -34.20 22.57 -32.79
CA ASN A 2 -34.82 22.03 -31.58
C ASN A 2 -33.82 21.42 -30.60
N THR A 3 -32.73 20.85 -31.09
CA THR A 3 -31.65 20.28 -30.25
C THR A 3 -30.95 21.36 -29.43
N GLN A 4 -30.69 22.52 -30.04
CA GLN A 4 -30.07 23.64 -29.36
C GLN A 4 -31.03 24.26 -28.33
N GLU A 5 -32.32 24.43 -28.71
CA GLU A 5 -33.36 24.91 -27.78
C GLU A 5 -33.53 24.01 -26.56
N ILE A 6 -33.43 22.67 -26.72
CA ILE A 6 -33.45 21.73 -25.61
C ILE A 6 -32.20 21.87 -24.75
N ALA A 7 -31.00 21.97 -25.36
CA ALA A 7 -29.75 22.14 -24.65
C ALA A 7 -29.73 23.43 -23.81
N GLU A 8 -30.28 24.56 -24.36
CA GLU A 8 -30.39 25.82 -23.63
C GLU A 8 -31.36 25.79 -22.45
N LYS A 9 -32.35 24.89 -22.48
CA LYS A 9 -33.27 24.63 -21.35
C LYS A 9 -32.64 23.75 -20.25
N CYS A 10 -31.58 23.05 -20.54
CA CYS A 10 -30.88 22.18 -19.58
C CYS A 10 -29.80 22.99 -18.86
N GLN A 11 -30.05 23.33 -17.61
CA GLN A 11 -29.07 24.01 -16.73
C GLN A 11 -28.62 23.05 -15.62
N LEU A 12 -27.89 22.02 -16.03
CA LEU A 12 -27.31 21.04 -15.08
C LEU A 12 -25.85 21.35 -14.89
N GLU A 13 -25.47 21.63 -13.64
CA GLU A 13 -24.08 21.70 -13.22
C GLU A 13 -23.73 20.48 -12.37
N PHE A 14 -22.68 19.75 -12.74
CA PHE A 14 -22.15 18.68 -11.92
C PHE A 14 -21.25 19.29 -10.83
N LYS A 15 -21.67 19.18 -9.58
CA LYS A 15 -20.86 19.58 -8.41
C LYS A 15 -20.00 18.41 -7.98
N ASN A 16 -18.73 18.40 -8.35
CA ASN A 16 -17.79 17.32 -8.06
C ASN A 16 -16.95 17.55 -6.78
N GLU A 17 -17.32 18.50 -5.91
CA GLU A 17 -16.49 18.91 -4.77
C GLU A 17 -16.96 18.34 -3.42
N GLU A 18 -18.06 17.62 -3.38
CA GLU A 18 -18.61 17.13 -2.12
C GLU A 18 -17.93 15.83 -1.68
N LYS A 19 -17.24 15.86 -0.54
CA LYS A 19 -16.70 14.66 0.09
C LYS A 19 -17.83 13.92 0.82
N HIS A 20 -18.11 12.71 0.41
CA HIS A 20 -19.15 11.85 1.01
C HIS A 20 -18.60 11.01 2.16
N LEU A 21 -17.74 11.61 3.00
CA LEU A 21 -17.17 10.93 4.16
C LEU A 21 -18.28 10.55 5.14
N PRO A 22 -18.31 9.29 5.60
CA PRO A 22 -19.27 8.89 6.62
C PRO A 22 -19.05 9.66 7.92
N GLY A 23 -20.12 9.98 8.62
CA GLY A 23 -20.04 10.59 9.95
C GLY A 23 -19.87 9.55 11.03
N PHE A 24 -19.04 9.84 12.03
CA PHE A 24 -18.99 9.08 13.27
C PHE A 24 -19.87 9.75 14.33
N THR A 25 -20.46 8.99 15.22
CA THR A 25 -21.22 9.53 16.37
C THR A 25 -20.54 9.12 17.65
N ALA A 26 -19.84 10.07 18.27
CA ALA A 26 -19.19 9.83 19.55
C ALA A 26 -20.19 9.61 20.69
N PRO A 27 -19.86 8.77 21.69
CA PRO A 27 -20.72 8.53 22.85
C PRO A 27 -21.04 9.83 23.62
N ASN A 28 -22.22 9.88 24.24
CA ASN A 28 -22.65 10.96 25.13
C ASN A 28 -22.67 12.36 24.50
N GLY A 29 -22.77 12.48 23.18
CA GLY A 29 -22.82 13.76 22.47
C GLY A 29 -21.52 14.56 22.50
N ILE A 30 -20.39 13.94 22.82
CA ILE A 30 -19.05 14.58 22.77
C ILE A 30 -18.73 14.91 21.31
N LYS A 31 -18.11 16.07 21.07
CA LYS A 31 -17.60 16.42 19.73
C LYS A 31 -16.55 15.39 19.28
N ASN A 32 -16.65 14.91 18.04
CA ASN A 32 -15.79 13.84 17.51
C ASN A 32 -14.28 14.17 17.64
N SER A 33 -13.88 15.43 17.40
CA SER A 33 -12.47 15.85 17.60
C SER A 33 -12.02 15.74 19.07
N ALA A 34 -12.88 16.09 20.01
CA ALA A 34 -12.57 15.94 21.43
C ALA A 34 -12.51 14.47 21.85
N TYR A 35 -13.37 13.62 21.26
CA TYR A 35 -13.37 12.19 21.50
C TYR A 35 -12.12 11.52 20.94
N LEU A 36 -11.72 11.86 19.71
CA LEU A 36 -10.48 11.39 19.11
C LEU A 36 -9.26 11.74 19.98
N ARG A 37 -9.15 13.01 20.39
CA ARG A 37 -8.09 13.48 21.29
C ARG A 37 -8.04 12.70 22.60
N LYS A 38 -9.20 12.50 23.22
CA LYS A 38 -9.32 11.72 24.46
C LYS A 38 -8.75 10.31 24.27
N LEU A 39 -9.21 9.58 23.26
CA LEU A 39 -8.74 8.21 22.96
C LEU A 39 -7.23 8.17 22.69
N CYS A 40 -6.72 9.12 21.89
CA CYS A 40 -5.29 9.18 21.57
C CYS A 40 -4.43 9.44 22.82
N PHE A 41 -4.81 10.36 23.70
CA PHE A 41 -4.05 10.64 24.92
C PHE A 41 -4.17 9.53 25.97
N GLU A 42 -5.30 8.80 26.03
CA GLU A 42 -5.44 7.61 26.86
C GLU A 42 -4.48 6.52 26.37
N GLY A 43 -4.46 6.22 25.07
CA GLY A 43 -3.55 5.24 24.48
C GLY A 43 -2.07 5.68 24.53
N PHE A 44 -1.79 6.98 24.41
CA PHE A 44 -0.44 7.51 24.56
C PHE A 44 0.13 7.22 25.96
N LYS A 45 -0.64 7.48 27.01
CA LYS A 45 -0.24 7.19 28.39
C LYS A 45 -0.03 5.69 28.64
N GLU A 46 -0.86 4.86 28.03
CA GLU A 46 -0.78 3.40 28.18
C GLU A 46 0.45 2.82 27.45
N LYS A 47 0.64 3.19 26.19
CA LYS A 47 1.67 2.60 25.32
C LYS A 47 3.05 3.24 25.48
N MET A 48 3.10 4.50 25.91
CA MET A 48 4.34 5.28 25.99
C MET A 48 4.50 5.94 27.38
N PRO A 49 4.53 5.16 28.46
CA PRO A 49 4.57 5.71 29.84
C PRO A 49 5.85 6.53 30.12
N ASN A 50 6.92 6.29 29.36
CA ASN A 50 8.22 6.98 29.50
C ASN A 50 8.46 7.99 28.36
N ALA A 51 7.42 8.38 27.61
CA ALA A 51 7.54 9.35 26.53
C ALA A 51 7.98 10.73 27.05
N ASP A 52 8.81 11.38 26.28
CA ASP A 52 9.23 12.77 26.55
C ASP A 52 8.24 13.81 25.99
N ALA A 53 8.52 15.10 26.25
CA ALA A 53 7.68 16.18 25.77
C ALA A 53 7.58 16.25 24.24
N SER A 54 8.65 15.90 23.53
CA SER A 54 8.68 15.94 22.06
C SER A 54 7.70 14.94 21.43
N ASN A 55 7.52 13.78 22.06
CA ASN A 55 6.55 12.78 21.61
C ASN A 55 5.11 13.27 21.80
N ALA A 56 4.82 13.98 22.89
CA ALA A 56 3.51 14.58 23.11
C ALA A 56 3.25 15.74 22.12
N GLU A 57 4.25 16.56 21.81
CA GLU A 57 4.18 17.61 20.79
C GLU A 57 3.91 17.03 19.41
N ARG A 58 4.55 15.90 19.05
CA ARG A 58 4.27 15.20 17.82
C ARG A 58 2.84 14.70 17.76
N LEU A 59 2.31 14.11 18.83
CA LEU A 59 0.92 13.64 18.87
C LEU A 59 -0.05 14.81 18.66
N GLU A 60 0.20 15.95 19.32
CA GLU A 60 -0.61 17.17 19.20
C GLU A 60 -0.56 17.73 17.76
N TYR A 61 0.62 17.74 17.15
CA TYR A 61 0.78 18.11 15.74
C TYR A 61 -0.03 17.21 14.81
N GLU A 62 0.09 15.87 14.95
CA GLU A 62 -0.66 14.93 14.13
C GLU A 62 -2.17 15.12 14.27
N LEU A 63 -2.67 15.28 15.51
CA LEU A 63 -4.09 15.52 15.78
C LEU A 63 -4.58 16.82 15.15
N SER A 64 -3.76 17.88 15.19
CA SER A 64 -4.08 19.17 14.55
C SER A 64 -4.17 19.03 13.03
N VAL A 65 -3.27 18.29 12.40
CA VAL A 65 -3.31 18.02 10.95
C VAL A 65 -4.55 17.19 10.58
N ILE A 66 -4.85 16.13 11.34
CA ILE A 66 -6.03 15.29 11.12
C ILE A 66 -7.32 16.12 11.21
N GLU A 67 -7.43 17.00 12.21
CA GLU A 67 -8.58 17.89 12.41
C GLU A 67 -8.71 18.92 11.30
N ASN A 68 -7.61 19.59 10.94
CA ASN A 68 -7.60 20.63 9.89
C ASN A 68 -7.91 20.07 8.50
N MET A 69 -7.48 18.84 8.21
CA MET A 69 -7.77 18.17 6.95
C MET A 69 -9.18 17.52 6.90
N GLY A 70 -9.92 17.52 8.03
CA GLY A 70 -11.29 17.01 8.12
C GLY A 70 -11.38 15.47 8.19
N PHE A 71 -10.34 14.77 8.69
CA PHE A 71 -10.29 13.32 8.75
C PHE A 71 -10.56 12.72 10.13
N VAL A 72 -11.10 13.51 11.08
CA VAL A 72 -11.45 13.04 12.43
C VAL A 72 -12.37 11.82 12.38
N ASP A 73 -13.45 11.91 11.63
CA ASP A 73 -14.44 10.83 11.52
C ASP A 73 -13.86 9.58 10.87
N TYR A 74 -12.98 9.74 9.89
CA TYR A 74 -12.26 8.64 9.26
C TYR A 74 -11.42 7.84 10.27
N PHE A 75 -10.62 8.53 11.09
CA PHE A 75 -9.81 7.87 12.13
C PHE A 75 -10.68 7.15 13.16
N LEU A 76 -11.81 7.76 13.55
CA LEU A 76 -12.74 7.16 14.51
C LEU A 76 -13.46 5.93 13.93
N ILE A 77 -13.81 5.93 12.64
CA ILE A 77 -14.42 4.80 11.96
C ILE A 77 -13.42 3.64 11.85
N VAL A 78 -12.17 3.93 11.48
CA VAL A 78 -11.11 2.92 11.40
C VAL A 78 -10.82 2.33 12.78
N TRP A 79 -10.69 3.17 13.79
CA TRP A 79 -10.54 2.75 15.18
C TRP A 79 -11.68 1.83 15.61
N ASP A 80 -12.90 2.18 15.30
CA ASP A 80 -14.10 1.49 15.76
C ASP A 80 -14.19 0.03 15.24
N PHE A 81 -13.98 -0.19 13.94
CA PHE A 81 -14.04 -1.56 13.44
C PHE A 81 -12.81 -2.41 13.81
N ILE A 82 -11.64 -1.78 14.05
CA ILE A 82 -10.47 -2.48 14.60
C ILE A 82 -10.70 -2.84 16.07
N ASP A 83 -11.22 -1.93 16.87
CA ASP A 83 -11.60 -2.19 18.26
C ASP A 83 -12.64 -3.31 18.37
N PHE A 84 -13.66 -3.29 17.47
CA PHE A 84 -14.60 -4.40 17.35
C PHE A 84 -13.88 -5.73 17.08
N ALA A 85 -12.98 -5.76 16.10
CA ALA A 85 -12.24 -6.95 15.74
C ALA A 85 -11.40 -7.47 16.92
N LYS A 86 -10.60 -6.60 17.55
CA LYS A 86 -9.73 -6.96 18.69
C LYS A 86 -10.55 -7.45 19.90
N ARG A 87 -11.66 -6.79 20.24
CA ARG A 87 -12.55 -7.22 21.35
C ARG A 87 -13.24 -8.56 21.10
N ASN A 88 -13.46 -8.92 19.84
CA ASN A 88 -14.06 -10.21 19.48
C ASN A 88 -13.01 -11.29 19.19
N GLY A 89 -11.73 -11.06 19.53
CA GLY A 89 -10.64 -12.01 19.31
C GLY A 89 -10.35 -12.29 17.84
N ILE A 90 -10.68 -11.35 16.93
CA ILE A 90 -10.28 -11.41 15.52
C ILE A 90 -8.89 -10.79 15.43
N ILE A 91 -7.89 -11.60 15.03
CA ILE A 91 -6.52 -11.10 14.89
C ILE A 91 -6.45 -10.07 13.77
N VAL A 92 -5.88 -8.92 14.11
CA VAL A 92 -5.57 -7.81 13.21
C VAL A 92 -4.05 -7.74 13.04
N GLY A 93 -3.58 -7.49 11.84
CA GLY A 93 -2.15 -7.29 11.55
C GLY A 93 -1.58 -6.06 12.26
N PRO A 94 -0.27 -6.05 12.57
CA PRO A 94 0.35 -4.97 13.35
C PRO A 94 0.38 -3.62 12.62
N GLY A 95 0.08 -3.61 11.34
CA GLY A 95 0.08 -2.43 10.49
C GLY A 95 0.94 -2.59 9.25
N ARG A 96 0.60 -1.85 8.20
CA ARG A 96 1.32 -1.83 6.93
C ARG A 96 1.18 -0.47 6.24
N GLY A 97 1.94 -0.30 5.15
CA GLY A 97 1.86 0.91 4.34
C GLY A 97 2.31 2.16 5.07
N SER A 98 1.72 3.30 4.73
CA SER A 98 2.07 4.60 5.29
C SER A 98 1.42 4.88 6.63
N GLY A 99 0.29 4.23 6.94
CA GLY A 99 -0.47 4.44 8.17
C GLY A 99 0.32 4.14 9.46
N ALA A 100 1.28 3.20 9.37
CA ALA A 100 2.20 2.91 10.47
C ALA A 100 3.07 4.11 10.91
N GLY A 101 3.18 5.17 10.07
CA GLY A 101 3.90 6.40 10.41
C GLY A 101 3.14 7.34 11.34
N SER A 102 1.87 7.08 11.65
CA SER A 102 1.04 7.92 12.52
C SER A 102 1.10 7.50 13.99
N LEU A 103 1.55 8.40 14.85
CA LEU A 103 1.52 8.23 16.31
C LEU A 103 0.08 8.21 16.84
N ALA A 104 -0.81 9.02 16.26
CA ALA A 104 -2.23 8.97 16.59
C ALA A 104 -2.84 7.59 16.29
N ALA A 105 -2.52 6.98 15.13
CA ALA A 105 -2.98 5.63 14.80
C ALA A 105 -2.40 4.56 15.74
N TYR A 106 -1.15 4.71 16.17
CA TYR A 106 -0.54 3.84 17.18
C TYR A 106 -1.25 3.94 18.53
N CYS A 107 -1.50 5.16 19.00
CA CYS A 107 -2.23 5.41 20.25
C CYS A 107 -3.68 4.85 20.20
N LEU A 108 -4.33 4.89 19.05
CA LEU A 108 -5.66 4.35 18.82
C LEU A 108 -5.71 2.81 18.66
N ASN A 109 -4.59 2.11 18.78
CA ASN A 109 -4.53 0.68 18.46
C ASN A 109 -4.91 0.32 17.01
N ILE A 110 -4.86 1.29 16.08
CA ILE A 110 -5.03 1.04 14.64
C ILE A 110 -3.81 0.30 14.11
N THR A 111 -2.62 0.68 14.58
CA THR A 111 -1.37 -0.03 14.32
C THR A 111 -0.69 -0.41 15.64
N ASP A 112 0.11 -1.48 15.61
CA ASP A 112 0.93 -1.94 16.73
C ASP A 112 2.42 -1.64 16.50
N VAL A 113 2.75 -0.90 15.43
CA VAL A 113 4.10 -0.44 15.10
C VAL A 113 4.33 0.94 15.72
N ASP A 114 5.29 1.02 16.64
CA ASP A 114 5.70 2.30 17.25
C ASP A 114 6.46 3.17 16.23
N PRO A 115 5.88 4.31 15.79
CA PRO A 115 6.50 5.15 14.77
C PRO A 115 7.70 5.94 15.30
N ILE A 116 7.83 6.13 16.62
CA ILE A 116 8.97 6.82 17.22
C ILE A 116 10.18 5.88 17.23
N LYS A 117 9.99 4.67 17.76
CA LYS A 117 11.05 3.64 17.81
C LYS A 117 11.62 3.29 16.44
N ASN A 118 10.81 3.37 15.39
CA ASN A 118 11.16 2.98 14.03
C ASN A 118 11.43 4.18 13.10
N ASP A 119 11.57 5.39 13.61
CA ASP A 119 11.84 6.63 12.85
C ASP A 119 10.90 6.84 11.65
N LEU A 120 9.60 6.49 11.83
CA LEU A 120 8.60 6.62 10.77
C LEU A 120 8.05 8.03 10.70
N ILE A 121 7.76 8.48 9.49
CA ILE A 121 7.40 9.86 9.16
C ILE A 121 5.90 9.97 8.90
N PHE A 122 5.22 10.84 9.66
CA PHE A 122 3.77 11.07 9.56
C PHE A 122 3.35 11.68 8.21
N GLU A 123 4.16 12.59 7.66
CA GLU A 123 3.86 13.26 6.38
C GLU A 123 3.86 12.30 5.18
N ARG A 124 4.43 11.12 5.33
CA ARG A 124 4.29 10.04 4.34
C ARG A 124 2.86 9.52 4.28
N PHE A 125 2.15 9.50 5.40
CA PHE A 125 0.75 9.08 5.50
C PHE A 125 -0.19 10.24 5.22
N LEU A 126 -0.12 11.32 6.00
CA LEU A 126 -0.97 12.50 5.87
C LEU A 126 -0.11 13.74 5.69
N ASN A 127 -0.21 14.37 4.52
CA ASN A 127 0.62 15.51 4.16
C ASN A 127 -0.24 16.76 4.00
N PRO A 128 -0.06 17.80 4.87
CA PRO A 128 -0.85 19.03 4.79
C PRO A 128 -0.65 19.83 3.50
N GLU A 129 0.51 19.68 2.83
CA GLU A 129 0.78 20.33 1.53
C GLU A 129 0.15 19.58 0.35
N ARG A 130 -0.55 18.48 0.61
CA ARG A 130 -1.20 17.66 -0.41
C ARG A 130 -2.61 17.27 0.00
N ILE A 131 -3.58 17.67 -0.79
CA ILE A 131 -4.97 17.20 -0.64
C ILE A 131 -5.06 15.77 -1.20
N SER A 132 -4.94 14.77 -0.32
CA SER A 132 -5.22 13.36 -0.66
C SER A 132 -5.95 12.70 0.47
N MET A 133 -6.83 11.76 0.14
CA MET A 133 -7.50 10.94 1.15
C MET A 133 -6.48 10.04 1.87
N PRO A 134 -6.61 9.87 3.20
CA PRO A 134 -5.86 8.85 3.93
C PRO A 134 -6.32 7.45 3.51
N ASP A 135 -5.41 6.49 3.55
CA ASP A 135 -5.69 5.08 3.21
C ASP A 135 -5.01 4.17 4.23
N PHE A 136 -5.80 3.56 5.11
CA PHE A 136 -5.33 2.53 6.01
C PHE A 136 -5.58 1.16 5.39
N ASP A 137 -4.51 0.46 5.05
CA ASP A 137 -4.54 -0.95 4.69
C ASP A 137 -4.56 -1.81 5.96
N ILE A 138 -5.63 -2.52 6.24
CA ILE A 138 -5.78 -3.32 7.46
C ILE A 138 -5.86 -4.80 7.11
N ASP A 139 -4.92 -5.57 7.65
CA ASP A 139 -4.90 -7.02 7.51
C ASP A 139 -5.71 -7.67 8.64
N PHE A 140 -6.72 -8.46 8.28
CA PHE A 140 -7.52 -9.27 9.22
C PHE A 140 -7.24 -10.77 9.00
N CYS A 141 -7.48 -11.56 10.04
CA CYS A 141 -7.59 -13.00 9.91
C CYS A 141 -8.51 -13.36 8.73
N TYR A 142 -7.98 -14.13 7.75
CA TYR A 142 -8.68 -14.41 6.50
C TYR A 142 -10.07 -15.01 6.72
N GLU A 143 -10.21 -15.94 7.64
CA GLU A 143 -11.45 -16.66 7.90
C GLU A 143 -12.51 -15.79 8.61
N ARG A 144 -12.09 -14.84 9.44
CA ARG A 144 -12.98 -14.03 10.24
C ARG A 144 -13.16 -12.59 9.76
N ARG A 145 -12.52 -12.21 8.65
CA ARG A 145 -12.63 -10.89 8.03
C ARG A 145 -14.09 -10.49 7.75
N GLN A 146 -14.90 -11.44 7.28
CA GLN A 146 -16.30 -11.18 6.94
C GLN A 146 -17.09 -10.67 8.14
N GLU A 147 -16.84 -11.15 9.35
CA GLU A 147 -17.50 -10.68 10.57
C GLU A 147 -17.29 -9.18 10.81
N VAL A 148 -16.11 -8.65 10.44
CA VAL A 148 -15.81 -7.20 10.55
C VAL A 148 -16.57 -6.40 9.51
N ILE A 149 -16.65 -6.90 8.28
CA ILE A 149 -17.45 -6.27 7.21
C ILE A 149 -18.94 -6.25 7.59
N ASP A 150 -19.45 -7.36 8.11
CA ASP A 150 -20.85 -7.47 8.55
C ASP A 150 -21.16 -6.48 9.70
N TYR A 151 -20.22 -6.32 10.64
CA TYR A 151 -20.32 -5.30 11.68
C TYR A 151 -20.43 -3.88 11.10
N VAL A 152 -19.58 -3.55 10.12
CA VAL A 152 -19.61 -2.24 9.45
C VAL A 152 -20.94 -2.03 8.73
N VAL A 153 -21.44 -3.04 8.00
CA VAL A 153 -22.75 -2.99 7.34
C VAL A 153 -23.87 -2.77 8.35
N GLN A 154 -23.86 -3.51 9.46
CA GLN A 154 -24.87 -3.37 10.52
C GLN A 154 -24.82 -1.99 11.19
N LYS A 155 -23.61 -1.46 11.43
CA LYS A 155 -23.42 -0.19 12.16
C LYS A 155 -23.75 1.03 11.33
N TYR A 156 -23.26 1.07 10.08
CA TYR A 156 -23.40 2.23 9.19
C TYR A 156 -24.64 2.14 8.29
N GLY A 157 -25.25 0.96 8.16
CA GLY A 157 -26.48 0.72 7.39
C GLY A 157 -26.21 0.10 6.02
N GLU A 158 -27.06 -0.86 5.63
CA GLU A 158 -26.93 -1.61 4.37
C GLU A 158 -26.95 -0.71 3.12
N ASN A 159 -27.65 0.43 3.17
CA ASN A 159 -27.71 1.38 2.06
C ASN A 159 -26.48 2.32 1.98
N HIS A 160 -25.64 2.32 3.01
CA HIS A 160 -24.48 3.20 3.16
C HIS A 160 -23.15 2.47 2.94
N VAL A 161 -23.19 1.15 2.79
CA VAL A 161 -21.99 0.30 2.63
C VAL A 161 -22.12 -0.53 1.37
N ALA A 162 -21.09 -0.54 0.52
CA ALA A 162 -21.03 -1.41 -0.64
C ALA A 162 -19.59 -1.89 -0.90
N GLN A 163 -19.46 -3.07 -1.48
CA GLN A 163 -18.17 -3.54 -1.99
C GLN A 163 -17.86 -2.84 -3.31
N ILE A 164 -16.58 -2.78 -3.67
CA ILE A 164 -16.12 -2.12 -4.89
C ILE A 164 -16.04 -3.13 -6.03
N ILE A 165 -16.49 -2.72 -7.22
CA ILE A 165 -16.31 -3.52 -8.44
C ILE A 165 -14.86 -3.44 -8.92
N THR A 166 -14.40 -4.52 -9.55
CA THR A 166 -13.17 -4.53 -10.35
C THR A 166 -13.45 -5.08 -11.72
N PHE A 167 -12.73 -4.58 -12.71
CA PHE A 167 -12.82 -5.08 -14.08
C PHE A 167 -11.54 -5.83 -14.44
N GLY A 168 -11.68 -7.12 -14.74
CA GLY A 168 -10.62 -7.89 -15.35
C GLY A 168 -10.47 -7.48 -16.81
N THR A 169 -9.27 -7.06 -17.22
CA THR A 169 -8.96 -6.67 -18.60
C THR A 169 -8.32 -7.81 -19.37
N MET A 170 -8.43 -7.77 -20.68
CA MET A 170 -7.74 -8.72 -21.57
C MET A 170 -6.25 -8.37 -21.60
N ALA A 171 -5.43 -9.12 -20.87
CA ALA A 171 -3.97 -9.05 -20.99
C ALA A 171 -3.50 -9.71 -22.31
N ALA A 172 -2.29 -9.36 -22.77
CA ALA A 172 -1.72 -9.76 -24.06
C ALA A 172 -1.99 -11.22 -24.44
N ARG A 173 -1.62 -12.19 -23.57
CA ARG A 173 -1.83 -13.62 -23.83
C ARG A 173 -3.31 -14.02 -23.90
N ALA A 174 -4.16 -13.38 -23.09
CA ALA A 174 -5.58 -13.64 -23.07
C ALA A 174 -6.24 -13.11 -24.35
N ALA A 175 -5.88 -11.89 -24.76
CA ALA A 175 -6.35 -11.29 -26.00
C ALA A 175 -6.05 -12.18 -27.22
N VAL A 176 -4.81 -12.69 -27.33
CA VAL A 176 -4.43 -13.62 -28.42
C VAL A 176 -5.31 -14.87 -28.43
N ARG A 177 -5.55 -15.50 -27.27
CA ARG A 177 -6.38 -16.72 -27.20
C ARG A 177 -7.85 -16.43 -27.53
N ASP A 178 -8.41 -15.33 -27.05
CA ASP A 178 -9.80 -14.98 -27.29
C ASP A 178 -10.06 -14.59 -28.75
N VAL A 179 -9.16 -13.81 -29.35
CA VAL A 179 -9.23 -13.46 -30.78
C VAL A 179 -9.04 -14.70 -31.65
N GLY A 180 -8.08 -15.57 -31.31
CA GLY A 180 -7.87 -16.84 -32.06
C GLY A 180 -9.11 -17.73 -32.05
N ARG A 181 -9.80 -17.78 -30.89
CA ARG A 181 -11.08 -18.50 -30.77
C ARG A 181 -12.17 -17.85 -31.64
N ALA A 182 -12.27 -16.53 -31.63
CA ALA A 182 -13.24 -15.78 -32.44
C ALA A 182 -12.98 -15.92 -33.96
N LEU A 183 -11.72 -16.05 -34.36
CA LEU A 183 -11.31 -16.30 -35.73
C LEU A 183 -11.37 -17.77 -36.12
N HIS A 184 -11.91 -18.64 -35.26
CA HIS A 184 -11.98 -20.11 -35.45
C HIS A 184 -10.64 -20.79 -35.76
N MET A 185 -9.54 -20.24 -35.24
CA MET A 185 -8.21 -20.82 -35.37
C MET A 185 -8.04 -22.01 -34.41
N PRO A 186 -7.26 -23.05 -34.80
CA PRO A 186 -7.00 -24.21 -33.94
C PRO A 186 -6.33 -23.74 -32.62
N TYR A 187 -6.88 -24.20 -31.49
CA TYR A 187 -6.41 -23.79 -30.16
C TYR A 187 -4.90 -24.01 -29.97
N GLY A 188 -4.37 -25.16 -30.42
CA GLY A 188 -2.95 -25.47 -30.27
C GLY A 188 -2.02 -24.52 -31.00
N ASP A 189 -2.44 -23.96 -32.14
CA ASP A 189 -1.63 -22.99 -32.88
C ASP A 189 -1.69 -21.61 -32.23
N VAL A 190 -2.88 -21.21 -31.80
CA VAL A 190 -3.07 -19.94 -31.05
C VAL A 190 -2.31 -19.97 -29.73
N ASP A 191 -2.32 -21.08 -28.98
CA ASP A 191 -1.62 -21.20 -27.70
C ASP A 191 -0.10 -21.16 -27.86
N LYS A 192 0.45 -21.72 -28.96
CA LYS A 192 1.88 -21.55 -29.30
C LYS A 192 2.23 -20.09 -29.46
N ILE A 193 1.44 -19.30 -30.20
CA ILE A 193 1.66 -17.87 -30.40
C ILE A 193 1.52 -17.10 -29.07
N ALA A 194 0.49 -17.41 -28.27
CA ALA A 194 0.32 -16.80 -26.95
C ALA A 194 1.50 -17.06 -26.00
N LYS A 195 2.14 -18.24 -26.08
CA LYS A 195 3.32 -18.58 -25.29
C LYS A 195 4.60 -17.85 -25.71
N MET A 196 4.70 -17.37 -26.96
CA MET A 196 5.81 -16.54 -27.43
C MET A 196 5.80 -15.12 -26.80
N VAL A 197 4.66 -14.68 -26.27
CA VAL A 197 4.55 -13.45 -25.50
C VAL A 197 5.27 -13.64 -24.14
N PRO A 198 6.27 -12.82 -23.78
CA PRO A 198 6.98 -12.96 -22.50
C PRO A 198 6.06 -12.85 -21.28
N ALA A 199 6.40 -13.58 -20.21
CA ALA A 199 5.60 -13.62 -18.97
C ALA A 199 6.07 -12.51 -17.99
N GLU A 200 6.14 -11.27 -18.46
CA GLU A 200 6.47 -10.11 -17.63
C GLU A 200 5.21 -9.38 -17.19
N LEU A 201 5.28 -8.73 -16.03
CA LEU A 201 4.19 -7.91 -15.54
C LEU A 201 3.94 -6.73 -16.49
N ASN A 202 2.67 -6.44 -16.79
CA ASN A 202 2.25 -5.37 -17.70
C ASN A 202 2.84 -5.50 -19.12
N MET A 203 3.09 -6.74 -19.58
CA MET A 203 3.50 -7.00 -20.94
C MET A 203 2.39 -6.65 -21.92
N THR A 204 2.70 -5.82 -22.92
CA THR A 204 1.81 -5.52 -24.03
C THR A 204 2.24 -6.26 -25.29
N LEU A 205 1.32 -6.47 -26.22
CA LEU A 205 1.63 -7.12 -27.51
C LEU A 205 2.61 -6.29 -28.34
N GLU A 206 2.53 -4.97 -28.25
CA GLU A 206 3.46 -4.09 -28.94
C GLU A 206 4.88 -4.26 -28.40
N ARG A 207 5.05 -4.25 -27.07
CA ARG A 207 6.34 -4.51 -26.44
C ARG A 207 6.82 -5.94 -26.69
N ALA A 208 5.92 -6.92 -26.66
CA ALA A 208 6.24 -8.32 -26.94
C ALA A 208 6.82 -8.50 -28.34
N LEU A 209 6.26 -7.84 -29.35
CA LEU A 209 6.80 -7.86 -30.72
C LEU A 209 8.21 -7.26 -30.82
N THR A 210 8.54 -6.31 -29.94
CA THR A 210 9.88 -5.69 -29.94
C THR A 210 10.94 -6.58 -29.28
N ILE A 211 10.57 -7.29 -28.18
CA ILE A 211 11.54 -8.01 -27.35
C ILE A 211 11.58 -9.52 -27.61
N SER A 212 10.56 -10.09 -28.27
CA SER A 212 10.50 -11.51 -28.64
C SER A 212 10.78 -11.70 -30.14
N PRO A 213 12.01 -12.14 -30.53
CA PRO A 213 12.35 -12.37 -31.94
C PRO A 213 11.45 -13.45 -32.57
N GLU A 214 11.07 -14.47 -31.80
CA GLU A 214 10.22 -15.56 -32.25
C GLU A 214 8.81 -15.06 -32.61
N LEU A 215 8.19 -14.24 -31.74
CA LEU A 215 6.88 -13.64 -31.99
C LEU A 215 6.94 -12.68 -33.19
N ASN A 216 7.99 -11.88 -33.29
CA ASN A 216 8.19 -10.96 -34.41
C ASN A 216 8.34 -11.68 -35.74
N LEU A 217 9.12 -12.75 -35.78
CA LEU A 217 9.28 -13.61 -36.97
C LEU A 217 7.95 -14.23 -37.38
N ALA A 218 7.19 -14.78 -36.42
CA ALA A 218 5.89 -15.37 -36.69
C ALA A 218 4.89 -14.34 -37.23
N TYR A 219 4.88 -13.14 -36.64
CA TYR A 219 4.04 -12.02 -37.08
C TYR A 219 4.32 -11.59 -38.53
N ASN A 220 5.59 -11.54 -38.93
CA ASN A 220 6.00 -11.10 -40.28
C ASN A 220 5.93 -12.18 -41.33
N SER A 221 5.95 -13.47 -40.93
CA SER A 221 5.98 -14.60 -41.88
C SER A 221 4.60 -15.17 -42.20
N SER A 222 3.54 -14.83 -41.48
CA SER A 222 2.20 -15.40 -41.67
C SER A 222 1.11 -14.33 -41.63
N SER A 223 0.33 -14.20 -42.69
CA SER A 223 -0.82 -13.29 -42.76
C SER A 223 -1.89 -13.57 -41.70
N ASN A 224 -2.11 -14.85 -41.38
CA ASN A 224 -3.07 -15.29 -40.37
C ASN A 224 -2.60 -14.89 -38.97
N ILE A 225 -1.30 -15.06 -38.66
CA ILE A 225 -0.75 -14.62 -37.37
C ILE A 225 -0.72 -13.11 -37.25
N LYS A 226 -0.41 -12.42 -38.35
CA LYS A 226 -0.49 -10.96 -38.40
C LYS A 226 -1.90 -10.46 -38.06
N THR A 227 -2.91 -11.04 -38.72
CA THR A 227 -4.32 -10.69 -38.45
C THR A 227 -4.70 -10.99 -36.99
N LEU A 228 -4.29 -12.16 -36.46
CA LEU A 228 -4.51 -12.51 -35.06
C LEU A 228 -3.94 -11.47 -34.11
N ILE A 229 -2.69 -11.08 -34.29
CA ILE A 229 -2.00 -10.12 -33.40
C ILE A 229 -2.57 -8.71 -33.57
N ASP A 230 -2.88 -8.28 -34.80
CA ASP A 230 -3.42 -6.94 -35.05
C ASP A 230 -4.81 -6.76 -34.42
N PHE A 231 -5.69 -7.76 -34.48
CA PHE A 231 -6.96 -7.73 -33.76
C PHE A 231 -6.76 -7.84 -32.25
N SER A 232 -5.81 -8.66 -31.80
CA SER A 232 -5.50 -8.79 -30.38
C SER A 232 -5.01 -7.47 -29.76
N LYS A 233 -4.20 -6.68 -30.47
CA LYS A 233 -3.78 -5.33 -30.03
C LYS A 233 -4.94 -4.37 -29.84
N ARG A 234 -6.00 -4.47 -30.65
CA ARG A 234 -7.19 -3.62 -30.51
C ARG A 234 -8.05 -3.97 -29.30
N LEU A 235 -8.02 -5.23 -28.88
CA LEU A 235 -8.81 -5.75 -27.76
C LEU A 235 -7.99 -5.82 -26.47
N GLU A 236 -6.67 -5.75 -26.55
CA GLU A 236 -5.79 -5.70 -25.39
C GLU A 236 -6.15 -4.51 -24.48
N GLY A 237 -6.27 -4.77 -23.17
CA GLY A 237 -6.63 -3.77 -22.18
C GLY A 237 -8.14 -3.52 -22.03
N GLN A 238 -8.99 -4.01 -22.96
CA GLN A 238 -10.44 -3.86 -22.84
C GLN A 238 -11.00 -4.68 -21.68
N PRO A 239 -12.01 -4.18 -20.94
CA PRO A 239 -12.69 -4.94 -19.90
C PRO A 239 -13.29 -6.23 -20.46
N ARG A 240 -13.13 -7.33 -19.74
CA ARG A 240 -13.64 -8.65 -20.13
C ARG A 240 -14.73 -9.17 -19.20
N HIS A 241 -14.52 -9.01 -17.91
CA HIS A 241 -15.47 -9.44 -16.88
C HIS A 241 -15.40 -8.51 -15.67
N ALA A 242 -16.51 -8.43 -14.96
CA ALA A 242 -16.59 -7.75 -13.67
C ALA A 242 -16.34 -8.76 -12.55
N SER A 243 -15.70 -8.31 -11.50
CA SER A 243 -15.45 -9.05 -10.25
C SER A 243 -15.65 -8.09 -9.07
N THR A 244 -15.69 -8.63 -7.88
CA THR A 244 -15.68 -7.84 -6.64
C THR A 244 -14.24 -7.60 -6.19
N HIS A 245 -13.93 -6.39 -5.73
CA HIS A 245 -12.62 -6.07 -5.14
C HIS A 245 -12.35 -6.95 -3.93
N ALA A 246 -11.13 -7.46 -3.84
CA ALA A 246 -10.79 -8.45 -2.79
C ALA A 246 -10.88 -7.90 -1.36
N ALA A 247 -10.76 -6.58 -1.18
CA ALA A 247 -10.65 -5.94 0.14
C ALA A 247 -11.46 -4.66 0.29
N GLY A 248 -11.68 -3.91 -0.81
CA GLY A 248 -12.24 -2.56 -0.77
C GLY A 248 -13.73 -2.54 -0.48
N VAL A 249 -14.10 -1.75 0.52
CA VAL A 249 -15.48 -1.44 0.91
C VAL A 249 -15.62 0.09 0.97
N VAL A 250 -16.70 0.60 0.44
CA VAL A 250 -17.07 2.03 0.53
C VAL A 250 -18.07 2.22 1.63
N ILE A 251 -17.86 3.23 2.46
CA ILE A 251 -18.81 3.71 3.46
C ILE A 251 -19.16 5.16 3.14
N SER A 252 -20.43 5.49 3.00
CA SER A 252 -20.91 6.82 2.61
C SER A 252 -21.81 7.44 3.68
N LYS A 253 -21.78 8.78 3.77
CA LYS A 253 -22.68 9.57 4.61
C LYS A 253 -24.13 9.48 4.15
N HIS A 254 -24.36 9.47 2.85
CA HIS A 254 -25.66 9.36 2.20
C HIS A 254 -25.83 7.96 1.63
N PRO A 255 -27.06 7.50 1.35
CA PRO A 255 -27.26 6.24 0.63
C PRO A 255 -26.40 6.19 -0.63
N ILE A 256 -25.61 5.12 -0.79
CA ILE A 256 -24.62 5.03 -1.89
C ILE A 256 -25.29 5.18 -3.27
N MET A 257 -26.54 4.72 -3.41
CA MET A 257 -27.33 4.85 -4.65
C MET A 257 -27.58 6.31 -5.09
N GLU A 258 -27.48 7.26 -4.18
CA GLU A 258 -27.61 8.69 -4.51
C GLU A 258 -26.32 9.25 -5.16
N VAL A 259 -25.20 8.56 -4.98
CA VAL A 259 -23.89 8.99 -5.46
C VAL A 259 -23.42 8.16 -6.65
N VAL A 260 -23.59 6.84 -6.59
CA VAL A 260 -23.12 5.90 -7.63
C VAL A 260 -24.13 4.78 -7.88
N PRO A 261 -24.25 4.27 -9.12
CA PRO A 261 -25.07 3.11 -9.40
C PRO A 261 -24.50 1.86 -8.74
N LEU A 262 -25.40 1.00 -8.25
CA LEU A 262 -25.09 -0.27 -7.63
C LEU A 262 -25.53 -1.44 -8.50
N GLN A 263 -24.90 -2.58 -8.30
CA GLN A 263 -25.34 -3.86 -8.85
C GLN A 263 -25.32 -4.95 -7.76
N LYS A 264 -26.15 -5.96 -7.94
CA LYS A 264 -26.15 -7.14 -7.10
C LYS A 264 -25.40 -8.27 -7.84
N ASN A 265 -24.36 -8.80 -7.20
CA ASN A 265 -23.65 -9.99 -7.62
C ASN A 265 -23.95 -11.08 -6.60
N ASP A 266 -24.70 -12.11 -7.00
CA ASP A 266 -25.13 -13.24 -6.15
C ASP A 266 -25.55 -12.81 -4.73
N GLU A 267 -24.62 -12.73 -3.79
CA GLU A 267 -24.90 -12.43 -2.37
C GLU A 267 -24.47 -11.03 -1.93
N SER A 268 -23.72 -10.28 -2.76
CA SER A 268 -23.17 -8.97 -2.38
C SER A 268 -23.63 -7.83 -3.27
N VAL A 269 -23.74 -6.64 -2.67
CA VAL A 269 -23.98 -5.38 -3.37
C VAL A 269 -22.62 -4.74 -3.68
N THR A 270 -22.39 -4.42 -4.97
CA THR A 270 -21.17 -3.76 -5.42
C THR A 270 -21.49 -2.46 -6.14
N THR A 271 -20.56 -1.52 -6.10
CA THR A 271 -20.62 -0.33 -6.95
C THR A 271 -20.45 -0.72 -8.42
N GLN A 272 -20.97 0.09 -9.36
CA GLN A 272 -20.71 -0.10 -10.79
C GLN A 272 -19.50 0.70 -11.29
N PHE A 273 -18.93 1.54 -10.43
CA PHE A 273 -17.71 2.28 -10.72
C PHE A 273 -16.51 1.69 -9.98
N PRO A 274 -15.33 1.62 -10.63
CA PRO A 274 -14.10 1.15 -10.01
C PRO A 274 -13.53 2.18 -9.05
N MET A 275 -12.58 1.76 -8.21
CA MET A 275 -11.97 2.53 -7.12
C MET A 275 -11.56 3.96 -7.51
N GLY A 276 -10.84 4.15 -8.62
CA GLY A 276 -10.38 5.49 -9.04
C GLY A 276 -11.53 6.47 -9.27
N THR A 277 -12.60 6.02 -9.92
CA THR A 277 -13.79 6.85 -10.14
C THR A 277 -14.54 7.15 -8.83
N LEU A 278 -14.58 6.20 -7.88
CA LEU A 278 -15.19 6.44 -6.57
C LEU A 278 -14.43 7.50 -5.77
N GLU A 279 -13.10 7.48 -5.82
CA GLU A 279 -12.25 8.50 -5.20
C GLU A 279 -12.47 9.89 -5.83
N GLU A 280 -12.57 9.97 -7.15
CA GLU A 280 -12.90 11.20 -7.87
C GLU A 280 -14.28 11.76 -7.50
N LEU A 281 -15.23 10.89 -7.19
CA LEU A 281 -16.58 11.24 -6.71
C LEU A 281 -16.61 11.53 -5.20
N GLY A 282 -15.47 11.55 -4.51
CA GLY A 282 -15.38 11.89 -3.09
C GLY A 282 -15.80 10.79 -2.12
N LEU A 283 -15.97 9.56 -2.60
CA LEU A 283 -16.21 8.39 -1.77
C LEU A 283 -14.89 7.81 -1.25
N LEU A 284 -14.87 7.44 0.02
CA LEU A 284 -13.68 6.90 0.67
C LEU A 284 -13.75 5.38 0.75
N LYS A 285 -12.68 4.76 0.26
CA LYS A 285 -12.44 3.32 0.36
C LYS A 285 -11.87 2.96 1.74
N MET A 286 -12.32 1.85 2.29
CA MET A 286 -11.74 1.18 3.45
C MET A 286 -11.26 -0.20 3.02
N ASP A 287 -10.00 -0.54 3.29
CA ASP A 287 -9.42 -1.83 2.89
C ASP A 287 -9.46 -2.85 4.03
N PHE A 288 -10.28 -3.86 3.86
CA PHE A 288 -10.37 -5.03 4.74
C PHE A 288 -9.61 -6.20 4.09
N LEU A 289 -8.30 -6.24 4.27
CA LEU A 289 -7.47 -7.27 3.68
C LEU A 289 -7.57 -8.59 4.46
N GLY A 290 -7.64 -9.71 3.78
CA GLY A 290 -7.61 -11.04 4.40
C GLY A 290 -6.23 -11.67 4.29
N LEU A 291 -5.52 -11.86 5.41
CA LEU A 291 -4.19 -12.46 5.45
C LEU A 291 -4.23 -13.85 6.09
N ARG A 292 -3.92 -14.88 5.31
CA ARG A 292 -3.90 -16.27 5.79
C ARG A 292 -2.88 -16.52 6.90
N THR A 293 -1.76 -15.81 6.88
CA THR A 293 -0.73 -15.92 7.93
C THR A 293 -1.29 -15.56 9.30
N LEU A 294 -2.21 -14.57 9.38
CA LEU A 294 -2.86 -14.24 10.65
C LEU A 294 -3.75 -15.39 11.16
N THR A 295 -4.38 -16.14 10.25
CA THR A 295 -5.12 -17.35 10.61
C THR A 295 -4.17 -18.43 11.16
N VAL A 296 -3.02 -18.65 10.52
CA VAL A 296 -2.01 -19.59 11.00
C VAL A 296 -1.49 -19.20 12.39
N ILE A 297 -1.23 -17.91 12.60
CA ILE A 297 -0.78 -17.41 13.92
C ILE A 297 -1.88 -17.66 14.97
N ARG A 298 -3.14 -17.32 14.69
CA ARG A 298 -4.28 -17.59 15.57
C ARG A 298 -4.34 -19.07 15.98
N ASP A 299 -4.33 -19.95 15.00
CA ASP A 299 -4.46 -21.39 15.23
C ASP A 299 -3.26 -21.92 16.03
N THR A 300 -2.07 -21.39 15.77
CA THR A 300 -0.86 -21.74 16.53
C THR A 300 -0.99 -21.35 18.01
N LEU A 301 -1.43 -20.13 18.30
CA LEU A 301 -1.65 -19.64 19.66
C LEU A 301 -2.73 -20.47 20.37
N ASP A 302 -3.82 -20.81 19.68
CA ASP A 302 -4.88 -21.67 20.17
C ASP A 302 -4.37 -23.09 20.51
N PHE A 303 -3.54 -23.70 19.64
CA PHE A 303 -2.95 -25.00 19.89
C PHE A 303 -1.98 -24.99 21.08
N ILE A 304 -1.18 -23.93 21.24
CA ILE A 304 -0.31 -23.74 22.40
C ILE A 304 -1.15 -23.71 23.68
N GLY A 305 -2.21 -22.90 23.72
CA GLY A 305 -3.11 -22.79 24.87
C GLY A 305 -3.80 -24.12 25.20
N ARG A 306 -4.32 -24.85 24.18
CA ARG A 306 -4.93 -26.19 24.36
C ARG A 306 -3.95 -27.23 24.84
N SER A 307 -2.66 -27.07 24.57
CA SER A 307 -1.60 -27.96 25.07
C SER A 307 -1.23 -27.72 26.56
N GLY A 308 -1.87 -26.71 27.18
CA GLY A 308 -1.60 -26.32 28.58
C GLY A 308 -0.31 -25.52 28.75
N LYS A 309 0.29 -25.04 27.67
CA LYS A 309 1.46 -24.15 27.70
C LYS A 309 1.02 -22.69 27.76
N GLU A 310 1.90 -21.84 28.29
CA GLU A 310 1.68 -20.40 28.27
C GLU A 310 1.68 -19.88 26.84
N VAL A 311 0.64 -19.10 26.50
CA VAL A 311 0.49 -18.50 25.19
C VAL A 311 1.37 -17.25 25.11
N PRO A 312 2.30 -17.15 24.15
CA PRO A 312 3.16 -15.97 24.02
C PRO A 312 2.37 -14.74 23.65
N LYS A 313 2.74 -13.59 24.22
CA LYS A 313 2.22 -12.28 23.87
C LYS A 313 3.03 -11.69 22.73
N LEU A 314 2.45 -11.61 21.54
CA LEU A 314 3.15 -11.17 20.33
C LEU A 314 3.56 -9.68 20.36
N ASP A 315 2.80 -8.84 21.05
CA ASP A 315 3.04 -7.41 21.23
C ASP A 315 4.23 -7.06 22.11
N THR A 316 4.61 -7.98 23.03
CA THR A 316 5.74 -7.80 23.95
C THR A 316 6.92 -8.72 23.64
N MET A 317 6.83 -9.50 22.55
CA MET A 317 7.88 -10.43 22.16
C MET A 317 9.13 -9.69 21.66
N GLU A 318 10.29 -10.06 22.20
CA GLU A 318 11.57 -9.64 21.66
C GLU A 318 11.97 -10.52 20.48
N TYR A 319 12.27 -9.89 19.34
CA TYR A 319 12.65 -10.60 18.10
C TYR A 319 14.18 -10.80 18.08
N ASN A 320 14.72 -11.50 19.07
CA ASN A 320 16.17 -11.63 19.28
C ASN A 320 16.66 -13.09 19.40
N ASP A 321 15.84 -14.07 19.00
CA ASP A 321 16.20 -15.49 19.08
C ASP A 321 17.26 -15.86 18.02
N PRO A 322 18.50 -16.24 18.45
CA PRO A 322 19.59 -16.56 17.52
C PRO A 322 19.34 -17.84 16.71
N GLU A 323 18.53 -18.79 17.21
CA GLU A 323 18.21 -20.01 16.47
C GLU A 323 17.30 -19.70 15.27
N VAL A 324 16.37 -18.74 15.44
CA VAL A 324 15.53 -18.27 14.35
C VAL A 324 16.37 -17.58 13.27
N TYR A 325 17.32 -16.72 13.65
CA TYR A 325 18.22 -16.08 12.66
C TYR A 325 19.14 -17.10 11.98
N ALA A 326 19.62 -18.11 12.71
CA ALA A 326 20.41 -19.19 12.12
C ALA A 326 19.59 -20.01 11.11
N MET A 327 18.32 -20.31 11.41
CA MET A 327 17.39 -20.98 10.50
C MET A 327 17.18 -20.15 9.23
N ILE A 328 16.90 -18.85 9.36
CA ILE A 328 16.70 -17.94 8.23
C ILE A 328 17.98 -17.84 7.39
N SER A 329 19.15 -17.75 8.04
CA SER A 329 20.46 -17.67 7.38
C SER A 329 20.84 -18.93 6.60
N ARG A 330 20.30 -20.09 6.95
CA ARG A 330 20.43 -21.33 6.16
C ARG A 330 19.43 -21.42 5.01
N GLY A 331 18.47 -20.51 4.93
CA GLY A 331 17.39 -20.55 3.94
C GLY A 331 16.31 -21.60 4.24
N ASP A 332 16.22 -22.09 5.50
CA ASP A 332 15.23 -23.06 5.96
C ASP A 332 13.89 -22.36 6.25
N THR A 333 13.34 -21.66 5.22
CA THR A 333 12.18 -20.77 5.35
C THR A 333 10.98 -21.22 4.53
N ASP A 334 10.83 -22.52 4.28
CA ASP A 334 9.65 -23.10 3.66
C ASP A 334 8.41 -22.80 4.51
N GLY A 335 7.36 -22.23 3.91
CA GLY A 335 6.13 -21.84 4.61
C GLY A 335 6.25 -20.60 5.49
N VAL A 336 7.41 -19.94 5.54
CA VAL A 336 7.56 -18.66 6.24
C VAL A 336 7.16 -17.53 5.31
N PHE A 337 6.10 -16.80 5.67
CA PHE A 337 5.53 -15.74 4.85
C PHE A 337 6.60 -14.73 4.37
N GLN A 338 6.57 -14.40 3.08
CA GLN A 338 7.52 -13.51 2.39
C GLN A 338 8.98 -14.02 2.29
N LEU A 339 9.39 -15.04 3.04
CA LEU A 339 10.77 -15.54 3.04
C LEU A 339 10.95 -16.86 2.27
N GLU A 340 9.87 -17.42 1.71
CA GLU A 340 9.81 -18.79 1.17
C GLU A 340 10.22 -18.95 -0.30
N SER A 341 10.28 -17.85 -1.10
CA SER A 341 10.63 -17.96 -2.51
C SER A 341 12.10 -18.36 -2.70
N ALA A 342 12.40 -19.16 -3.73
CA ALA A 342 13.76 -19.60 -4.01
C ALA A 342 14.78 -18.45 -4.10
N GLY A 343 14.41 -17.33 -4.75
CA GLY A 343 15.26 -16.15 -4.84
C GLY A 343 15.49 -15.47 -3.49
N MET A 344 14.45 -15.35 -2.68
CA MET A 344 14.56 -14.79 -1.33
C MET A 344 15.43 -15.67 -0.43
N ARG A 345 15.26 -16.97 -0.47
CA ARG A 345 16.08 -17.93 0.30
C ARG A 345 17.56 -17.81 -0.06
N GLN A 346 17.90 -17.76 -1.34
CA GLN A 346 19.29 -17.55 -1.79
C GLN A 346 19.83 -16.20 -1.30
N PHE A 347 19.04 -15.16 -1.34
CA PHE A 347 19.43 -13.84 -0.83
C PHE A 347 19.66 -13.87 0.68
N LEU A 348 18.76 -14.47 1.47
CA LEU A 348 18.91 -14.60 2.92
C LEU A 348 20.16 -15.38 3.32
N MET A 349 20.53 -16.41 2.58
CA MET A 349 21.80 -17.15 2.78
C MET A 349 23.03 -16.28 2.56
N GLN A 350 22.97 -15.28 1.69
CA GLN A 350 24.06 -14.31 1.46
C GLN A 350 24.03 -13.18 2.50
N LEU A 351 22.84 -12.71 2.86
CA LEU A 351 22.62 -11.64 3.83
C LEU A 351 23.04 -12.05 5.24
N LYS A 352 22.76 -13.31 5.61
CA LYS A 352 23.02 -13.87 6.96
C LYS A 352 22.47 -12.97 8.06
N PRO A 353 21.13 -12.77 8.12
CA PRO A 353 20.53 -11.90 9.11
C PRO A 353 20.84 -12.37 10.52
N ASP A 354 21.20 -11.45 11.41
CA ASP A 354 21.45 -11.65 12.82
C ASP A 354 20.66 -10.70 13.72
N SER A 355 19.83 -9.86 13.12
CA SER A 355 18.94 -8.92 13.78
C SER A 355 17.60 -8.81 13.05
N PHE A 356 16.61 -8.25 13.73
CA PHE A 356 15.29 -8.02 13.13
C PHE A 356 15.36 -6.95 12.04
N GLU A 357 16.23 -5.95 12.21
CA GLU A 357 16.52 -4.89 11.24
C GLU A 357 17.03 -5.47 9.92
N ASP A 358 17.84 -6.52 9.95
CA ASP A 358 18.30 -7.20 8.73
C ASP A 358 17.17 -7.88 7.96
N ILE A 359 16.20 -8.44 8.66
CA ILE A 359 15.02 -9.05 8.02
C ILE A 359 14.18 -7.95 7.36
N ILE A 360 13.96 -6.82 8.05
CA ILE A 360 13.23 -5.66 7.51
C ILE A 360 13.95 -5.13 6.26
N ALA A 361 15.26 -4.95 6.33
CA ALA A 361 16.08 -4.52 5.20
C ALA A 361 16.05 -5.54 4.06
N GLY A 362 16.15 -6.83 4.38
CA GLY A 362 16.09 -7.92 3.41
C GLY A 362 14.79 -7.92 2.60
N ILE A 363 13.64 -7.84 3.26
CA ILE A 363 12.34 -7.76 2.61
C ILE A 363 12.21 -6.48 1.75
N SER A 364 12.82 -5.39 2.20
CA SER A 364 12.78 -4.11 1.50
C SER A 364 13.70 -4.08 0.27
N LEU A 365 14.86 -4.72 0.35
CA LEU A 365 15.84 -4.83 -0.74
C LEU A 365 15.37 -5.79 -1.84
N PHE A 366 14.71 -6.88 -1.47
CA PHE A 366 14.25 -7.90 -2.43
C PHE A 366 12.97 -7.46 -3.16
N ARG A 367 13.02 -6.27 -3.76
CA ARG A 367 11.94 -5.69 -4.57
C ARG A 367 12.51 -5.06 -5.84
N PRO A 368 11.74 -5.01 -6.96
CA PRO A 368 12.14 -4.27 -8.15
C PRO A 368 12.53 -2.82 -7.80
N GLY A 369 13.74 -2.42 -8.16
CA GLY A 369 14.33 -1.12 -7.82
C GLY A 369 15.48 -1.27 -6.81
N PRO A 370 15.24 -1.46 -5.52
CA PRO A 370 16.29 -1.62 -4.51
C PRO A 370 17.17 -2.86 -4.70
N MET A 371 16.70 -3.87 -5.41
CA MET A 371 17.39 -5.15 -5.64
C MET A 371 18.82 -4.95 -6.22
N ALA A 372 19.04 -3.90 -7.00
CA ALA A 372 20.37 -3.57 -7.53
C ALA A 372 21.38 -3.21 -6.43
N GLN A 373 20.91 -2.83 -5.22
CA GLN A 373 21.79 -2.49 -4.08
C GLN A 373 22.18 -3.72 -3.24
N ILE A 374 21.59 -4.89 -3.48
CA ILE A 374 21.84 -6.11 -2.69
C ILE A 374 23.33 -6.46 -2.60
N PRO A 375 24.11 -6.49 -3.71
CA PRO A 375 25.52 -6.85 -3.62
C PRO A 375 26.31 -5.90 -2.69
N ARG A 376 26.11 -4.59 -2.82
CA ARG A 376 26.76 -3.58 -1.98
C ARG A 376 26.35 -3.71 -0.52
N TYR A 377 25.02 -3.86 -0.25
CA TYR A 377 24.50 -4.02 1.10
C TYR A 377 25.09 -5.26 1.79
N VAL A 378 25.08 -6.41 1.11
CA VAL A 378 25.62 -7.67 1.63
C VAL A 378 27.13 -7.58 1.89
N SER A 379 27.90 -7.00 0.95
CA SER A 379 29.34 -6.81 1.12
C SER A 379 29.68 -5.91 2.31
N ALA A 380 28.96 -4.81 2.47
CA ALA A 380 29.15 -3.88 3.58
C ALA A 380 28.73 -4.48 4.93
N LYS A 381 27.59 -5.16 4.98
CA LYS A 381 27.12 -5.87 6.20
C LYS A 381 28.11 -6.94 6.65
N ASN A 382 28.61 -7.75 5.72
CA ASN A 382 29.55 -8.84 6.04
C ASN A 382 31.01 -8.35 6.22
N GLY A 383 31.25 -7.04 6.23
CA GLY A 383 32.59 -6.47 6.45
C GLY A 383 33.56 -6.67 5.30
N MET A 384 33.08 -7.04 4.10
CA MET A 384 33.92 -7.23 2.91
C MET A 384 34.30 -5.90 2.26
N GLU A 385 33.45 -4.88 2.44
CA GLU A 385 33.68 -3.51 1.95
C GLU A 385 33.46 -2.50 3.07
N PRO A 386 34.24 -1.40 3.13
CA PRO A 386 34.03 -0.36 4.13
C PRO A 386 32.74 0.42 3.82
N VAL A 387 32.00 0.77 4.88
CA VAL A 387 30.85 1.67 4.76
C VAL A 387 31.36 3.09 4.51
N THR A 388 30.94 3.70 3.41
CA THR A 388 31.32 5.06 3.05
C THR A 388 30.11 5.94 2.84
N TYR A 389 30.21 7.21 3.22
CA TYR A 389 29.17 8.23 3.06
C TYR A 389 29.72 9.37 2.20
N LEU A 390 28.91 9.85 1.25
CA LEU A 390 29.28 11.00 0.41
C LEU A 390 29.36 12.30 1.22
N HIS A 391 28.60 12.40 2.31
CA HIS A 391 28.59 13.52 3.21
C HIS A 391 28.32 13.05 4.64
N GLU A 392 28.84 13.76 5.68
CA GLU A 392 28.68 13.38 7.08
C GLU A 392 27.21 13.36 7.55
N LYS A 393 26.36 14.27 7.06
CA LYS A 393 24.91 14.30 7.33
C LYS A 393 24.18 13.01 6.88
N LEU A 394 24.77 12.20 5.98
CA LEU A 394 24.21 10.93 5.54
C LEU A 394 24.44 9.79 6.53
N GLN A 395 25.47 9.91 7.37
CA GLN A 395 25.82 8.85 8.32
C GLN A 395 24.66 8.50 9.28
N PRO A 396 24.01 9.45 9.99
CA PRO A 396 22.91 9.12 10.87
C PRO A 396 21.71 8.49 10.14
N ILE A 397 21.47 8.88 8.88
CA ILE A 397 20.34 8.39 8.06
C ILE A 397 20.60 6.98 7.54
N LEU A 398 21.83 6.70 7.09
CA LEU A 398 22.15 5.48 6.36
C LEU A 398 22.97 4.46 7.17
N LYS A 399 23.27 4.75 8.44
CA LYS A 399 24.10 3.88 9.29
C LYS A 399 23.49 2.47 9.41
N ASN A 400 22.19 2.38 9.66
CA ASN A 400 21.47 1.12 9.87
C ASN A 400 21.27 0.31 8.56
N THR A 401 21.61 0.92 7.41
CA THR A 401 21.55 0.30 6.09
C THR A 401 22.90 0.27 5.38
N TYR A 402 23.98 0.34 6.15
CA TYR A 402 25.37 0.23 5.66
C TYR A 402 25.70 1.17 4.50
N GLY A 403 25.19 2.41 4.56
CA GLY A 403 25.41 3.41 3.51
C GLY A 403 24.52 3.25 2.26
N CYS A 404 23.58 2.33 2.26
CA CYS A 404 22.63 2.14 1.16
C CYS A 404 21.32 2.84 1.43
N ILE A 405 20.71 3.44 0.40
CA ILE A 405 19.34 3.96 0.47
C ILE A 405 18.38 2.77 0.23
N VAL A 406 17.66 2.38 1.26
CA VAL A 406 16.74 1.23 1.26
C VAL A 406 15.29 1.68 1.46
N TYR A 407 15.07 2.60 2.41
CA TYR A 407 13.74 3.02 2.85
C TYR A 407 13.32 4.35 2.23
N GLN A 408 12.02 4.51 2.08
CA GLN A 408 11.43 5.76 1.58
C GLN A 408 11.64 6.92 2.55
N GLU A 409 11.62 6.63 3.85
CA GLU A 409 11.92 7.56 4.93
C GLU A 409 13.34 8.13 4.79
N GLN A 410 14.31 7.30 4.44
CA GLN A 410 15.69 7.76 4.19
C GLN A 410 15.76 8.76 3.03
N VAL A 411 15.00 8.53 1.95
CA VAL A 411 14.91 9.51 0.85
C VAL A 411 14.35 10.84 1.35
N MET A 412 13.29 10.82 2.17
CA MET A 412 12.69 12.03 2.71
C MET A 412 13.64 12.76 3.67
N GLN A 413 14.33 12.03 4.54
CA GLN A 413 15.33 12.58 5.46
C GLN A 413 16.51 13.20 4.71
N ILE A 414 17.03 12.52 3.67
CA ILE A 414 18.09 13.04 2.82
C ILE A 414 17.68 14.36 2.17
N VAL A 415 16.48 14.41 1.57
CA VAL A 415 15.98 15.62 0.91
C VAL A 415 15.80 16.77 1.92
N ARG A 416 15.35 16.47 3.14
CA ARG A 416 15.25 17.45 4.23
C ARG A 416 16.61 17.93 4.69
N ASP A 417 17.51 17.02 5.09
CA ASP A 417 18.73 17.34 5.84
C ASP A 417 19.87 17.89 4.95
N LEU A 418 19.82 17.53 3.65
CA LEU A 418 20.79 18.04 2.68
C LEU A 418 20.23 19.20 1.85
N GLY A 419 18.93 19.17 1.49
CA GLY A 419 18.31 20.16 0.62
C GLY A 419 17.50 21.23 1.33
N GLY A 420 17.40 21.20 2.67
CA GLY A 420 16.65 22.19 3.44
C GLY A 420 15.12 22.12 3.27
N TYR A 421 14.59 20.98 2.79
CA TYR A 421 13.15 20.84 2.52
C TYR A 421 12.36 20.54 3.79
N SER A 422 11.07 20.95 3.81
CA SER A 422 10.12 20.42 4.78
C SER A 422 9.89 18.92 4.57
N LEU A 423 9.48 18.18 5.61
CA LEU A 423 9.09 16.76 5.44
C LEU A 423 7.92 16.60 4.45
N ALA A 424 6.97 17.53 4.48
CA ALA A 424 5.84 17.54 3.57
C ALA A 424 6.29 17.67 2.10
N ARG A 425 7.20 18.59 1.79
CA ARG A 425 7.79 18.74 0.46
C ARG A 425 8.67 17.56 0.08
N SER A 426 9.41 16.98 1.01
CA SER A 426 10.21 15.76 0.79
C SER A 426 9.36 14.57 0.34
N ASP A 427 8.13 14.42 0.85
CA ASP A 427 7.18 13.40 0.36
C ASP A 427 6.80 13.63 -1.11
N LEU A 428 6.62 14.87 -1.54
CA LEU A 428 6.32 15.16 -2.95
C LEU A 428 7.46 14.73 -3.88
N VAL A 429 8.72 14.98 -3.48
CA VAL A 429 9.92 14.52 -4.22
C VAL A 429 9.97 12.98 -4.28
N ARG A 430 9.85 12.31 -3.14
CA ARG A 430 9.79 10.85 -3.06
C ARG A 430 8.73 10.25 -3.99
N ARG A 431 7.53 10.84 -4.04
CA ARG A 431 6.44 10.37 -4.90
C ARG A 431 6.73 10.61 -6.38
N ALA A 432 7.35 11.75 -6.73
CA ALA A 432 7.76 12.02 -8.10
C ALA A 432 8.77 10.96 -8.59
N MET A 433 9.71 10.55 -7.73
CA MET A 433 10.63 9.45 -8.01
C MET A 433 9.88 8.13 -8.24
N SER A 434 8.98 7.75 -7.34
CA SER A 434 8.21 6.49 -7.43
C SER A 434 7.33 6.44 -8.68
N LYS A 435 6.71 7.56 -9.06
CA LYS A 435 5.84 7.68 -10.25
C LYS A 435 6.61 7.99 -11.54
N LYS A 436 7.95 8.05 -11.49
CA LYS A 436 8.84 8.35 -12.63
C LYS A 436 8.43 9.64 -13.39
N LYS A 437 8.04 10.69 -12.66
CA LYS A 437 7.67 11.98 -13.23
C LYS A 437 8.93 12.78 -13.57
N HIS A 438 9.50 12.56 -14.74
CA HIS A 438 10.80 13.11 -15.15
C HIS A 438 10.87 14.64 -15.14
N GLU A 439 9.82 15.34 -15.56
CA GLU A 439 9.79 16.81 -15.56
C GLU A 439 9.83 17.39 -14.15
N VAL A 440 9.05 16.80 -13.22
CA VAL A 440 9.06 17.20 -11.81
C VAL A 440 10.43 16.94 -11.20
N MET A 441 11.01 15.76 -11.50
CA MET A 441 12.33 15.39 -10.99
C MET A 441 13.45 16.30 -11.51
N ALA A 442 13.38 16.75 -12.77
CA ALA A 442 14.37 17.69 -13.32
C ALA A 442 14.33 19.05 -12.60
N LYS A 443 13.11 19.55 -12.30
CA LYS A 443 12.93 20.78 -11.53
C LYS A 443 13.41 20.63 -10.07
N GLU A 444 13.02 19.54 -9.41
CA GLU A 444 13.40 19.29 -8.02
C GLU A 444 14.90 19.01 -7.88
N ARG A 445 15.56 18.48 -8.91
CA ARG A 445 17.03 18.35 -8.92
C ARG A 445 17.72 19.70 -8.77
N GLN A 446 17.27 20.70 -9.51
CA GLN A 446 17.84 22.06 -9.42
C GLN A 446 17.60 22.66 -8.03
N ASN A 447 16.36 22.58 -7.54
CA ASN A 447 16.00 23.08 -6.21
C ASN A 447 16.82 22.39 -5.10
N PHE A 448 17.06 21.08 -5.24
CA PHE A 448 17.85 20.32 -4.27
C PHE A 448 19.31 20.76 -4.23
N ILE A 449 19.93 21.02 -5.40
CA ILE A 449 21.31 21.52 -5.48
C ILE A 449 21.42 22.93 -4.86
N GLU A 450 20.48 23.82 -5.19
CA GLU A 450 20.43 25.17 -4.60
C GLU A 450 20.24 25.11 -3.08
N GLY A 451 19.31 24.27 -2.59
CA GLY A 451 19.11 24.06 -1.17
C GLY A 451 20.32 23.46 -0.45
N ASN A 452 21.08 22.58 -1.10
CA ASN A 452 22.33 22.07 -0.54
C ASN A 452 23.36 23.18 -0.32
N GLU A 453 23.46 24.12 -1.26
CA GLU A 453 24.38 25.26 -1.14
C GLU A 453 23.99 26.21 0.01
N GLU A 454 22.68 26.43 0.22
CA GLU A 454 22.16 27.19 1.35
C GLU A 454 22.45 26.51 2.70
N GLU A 455 22.45 25.18 2.75
CA GLU A 455 22.84 24.35 3.89
C GLU A 455 24.37 24.21 4.06
N GLY A 456 25.16 24.89 3.21
CA GLY A 456 26.62 24.85 3.23
C GLY A 456 27.24 23.59 2.65
N ILE A 457 26.51 22.83 1.82
CA ILE A 457 26.97 21.62 1.15
C ILE A 457 27.30 21.97 -0.31
N PRO A 458 28.51 21.70 -0.81
CA PRO A 458 28.86 21.98 -2.20
C PRO A 458 27.94 21.26 -3.18
N GLY A 459 27.40 21.97 -4.18
CA GLY A 459 26.47 21.42 -5.17
C GLY A 459 27.06 20.31 -6.06
N ALA A 460 28.37 20.02 -5.94
CA ALA A 460 29.03 18.92 -6.60
C ALA A 460 28.91 17.56 -5.86
N ILE A 461 28.42 17.57 -4.62
CA ILE A 461 28.18 16.38 -3.81
C ILE A 461 26.75 15.88 -4.03
#